data_155731845d8c9135f6fea679ebed5a2a
#
_entry.id   155731845d8c9135f6fea679ebed5a2a
#
_cell.length_a   1.000
_cell.length_b   1.000
_cell.length_c   1.000
_cell.angle_alpha   90.00
_cell.angle_beta   90.00
_cell.angle_gamma   90.00
#
_symmetry.space_group_name_H-M   'P 1'
#
loop_
_entity.id
_entity.type
_entity.pdbx_description
1 polymer ?
#
loop_
_entity_poly.entity_id
_entity_poly.type
_entity_poly.pdbx_seq_one_letter_code
_entity_poly.pdbx_strand_id
1 'polypeptide(L)'
;MTFGQLILMKSLKYLESEQHEVFRTKSGAIFQSDKERCLFVDFAGKKAKFKYPCLLRFKKAVEFVNVENMLINPEASDLEIISISGCEHCYVLSALEIIALKELLQGTFVMFQLNHIIKDCLYRLVV
;
A
#
# COMPACT_ATOMS: atom_id res chain seq x y z
N MET A 1 31.10 -14.72 12.47
CA MET A 1 30.11 -13.85 13.12
C MET A 1 29.55 -14.50 14.36
N THR A 2 29.53 -13.80 15.46
CA THR A 2 28.83 -14.26 16.66
C THR A 2 27.32 -14.05 16.50
N PHE A 3 26.55 -14.82 17.26
CA PHE A 3 25.08 -14.69 17.26
C PHE A 3 24.63 -13.27 17.64
N GLY A 4 25.31 -12.64 18.60
CA GLY A 4 25.03 -11.27 18.99
C GLY A 4 25.27 -10.24 17.90
N GLN A 5 26.34 -10.43 17.10
CA GLN A 5 26.62 -9.57 15.96
C GLN A 5 25.56 -9.71 14.87
N LEU A 6 25.06 -10.91 14.64
CA LEU A 6 24.01 -11.15 13.66
C LEU A 6 22.70 -10.45 14.06
N ILE A 7 22.32 -10.52 15.32
CA ILE A 7 21.13 -9.84 15.84
C ILE A 7 21.28 -8.32 15.73
N LEU A 8 22.46 -7.80 16.09
CA LEU A 8 22.74 -6.37 16.01
C LEU A 8 22.67 -5.87 14.57
N MET A 9 23.22 -6.63 13.61
CA MET A 9 23.17 -6.30 12.19
C MET A 9 21.73 -6.27 11.67
N LYS A 10 20.88 -7.24 12.08
CA LYS A 10 19.47 -7.27 11.69
C LYS A 10 18.73 -6.07 12.28
N SER A 11 19.00 -5.70 13.52
CA SER A 11 18.39 -4.55 14.17
C SER A 11 18.81 -3.25 13.49
N LEU A 12 20.08 -3.10 13.13
CA LEU A 12 20.58 -1.93 12.41
C LEU A 12 19.97 -1.83 11.03
N LYS A 13 19.88 -2.95 10.31
CA LYS A 13 19.25 -3.01 8.99
C LYS A 13 17.77 -2.60 9.07
N TYR A 14 17.06 -3.06 10.08
CA TYR A 14 15.68 -2.70 10.34
C TYR A 14 15.54 -1.20 10.63
N LEU A 15 16.43 -0.64 11.43
CA LEU A 15 16.46 0.79 11.74
C LEU A 15 16.82 1.64 10.53
N GLU A 16 17.71 1.16 9.65
CA GLU A 16 18.11 1.88 8.45
C GLU A 16 16.98 1.95 7.43
N SER A 17 16.29 0.83 7.21
CA SER A 17 15.17 0.79 6.27
C SER A 17 13.92 1.49 6.82
N GLU A 18 13.70 1.39 8.13
CA GLU A 18 12.54 1.93 8.85
C GLU A 18 11.20 1.73 8.15
N GLN A 19 11.10 0.65 7.37
CA GLN A 19 9.90 0.30 6.64
C GLN A 19 9.25 -0.91 7.28
N HIS A 20 7.97 -0.77 7.62
CA HIS A 20 7.14 -1.86 8.16
C HIS A 20 6.14 -2.29 7.11
N GLU A 21 6.05 -3.58 6.87
CA GLU A 21 5.01 -4.10 6.00
C GLU A 21 3.65 -3.91 6.69
N VAL A 22 2.76 -3.19 6.04
CA VAL A 22 1.40 -2.95 6.52
C VAL A 22 0.47 -4.07 6.07
N PHE A 23 0.52 -4.42 4.80
CA PHE A 23 -0.32 -5.45 4.22
C PHE A 23 0.33 -6.02 2.97
N ARG A 24 0.09 -7.31 2.72
CA ARG A 24 0.63 -8.02 1.55
C ARG A 24 -0.43 -8.91 0.94
N THR A 25 -0.47 -8.93 -0.38
CA THR A 25 -1.23 -9.91 -1.17
C THR A 25 -0.25 -10.63 -2.10
N LYS A 26 -0.77 -11.55 -2.91
CA LYS A 26 0.04 -12.21 -3.94
C LYS A 26 0.55 -11.22 -4.99
N SER A 27 -0.15 -10.11 -5.18
CA SER A 27 0.14 -9.15 -6.25
C SER A 27 1.02 -8.00 -5.81
N GLY A 28 1.17 -7.76 -4.52
CA GLY A 28 1.99 -6.66 -4.06
C GLY A 28 1.97 -6.49 -2.55
N ALA A 29 2.59 -5.42 -2.10
CA ALA A 29 2.69 -5.10 -0.68
C ALA A 29 2.74 -3.60 -0.45
N ILE A 30 2.31 -3.18 0.73
CA ILE A 30 2.43 -1.78 1.15
C ILE A 30 3.22 -1.73 2.45
N PHE A 31 4.20 -0.82 2.47
CA PHE A 31 5.10 -0.60 3.59
C PHE A 31 4.93 0.81 4.12
N GLN A 32 5.15 0.98 5.41
CA GLN A 32 5.11 2.28 6.06
C GLN A 32 6.51 2.65 6.57
N SER A 33 6.91 3.89 6.33
CA SER A 33 8.13 4.46 6.88
C SER A 33 7.77 5.56 7.86
N ASP A 34 8.06 5.34 9.14
CA ASP A 34 7.81 6.34 10.18
C ASP A 34 8.80 7.50 10.09
N LYS A 35 10.03 7.22 9.68
CA LYS A 35 11.08 8.21 9.52
C LYS A 35 10.74 9.21 8.42
N GLU A 36 10.36 8.70 7.25
CA GLU A 36 10.02 9.53 6.10
C GLU A 36 8.57 9.98 6.09
N ARG A 37 7.76 9.47 7.00
CA ARG A 37 6.32 9.74 7.12
C ARG A 37 5.59 9.51 5.81
N CYS A 38 5.85 8.37 5.19
CA CYS A 38 5.28 8.02 3.90
C CYS A 38 4.97 6.54 3.84
N LEU A 39 4.36 6.16 2.74
CA LEU A 39 4.01 4.77 2.43
C LEU A 39 4.66 4.39 1.11
N PHE A 40 5.06 3.13 1.00
CA PHE A 40 5.60 2.58 -0.24
C PHE A 40 4.63 1.53 -0.76
N VAL A 41 4.23 1.66 -2.01
CA VAL A 41 3.38 0.71 -2.70
C VAL A 41 4.25 -0.08 -3.68
N ASP A 42 4.40 -1.37 -3.43
CA ASP A 42 5.11 -2.29 -4.33
C ASP A 42 4.06 -3.07 -5.11
N PHE A 43 3.83 -2.66 -6.35
CA PHE A 43 2.79 -3.22 -7.20
C PHE A 43 3.15 -3.06 -8.67
N ALA A 44 2.82 -4.06 -9.48
CA ALA A 44 3.05 -4.06 -10.93
C ALA A 44 4.54 -3.81 -11.29
N GLY A 45 5.45 -4.39 -10.52
CA GLY A 45 6.89 -4.27 -10.75
C GLY A 45 7.49 -2.93 -10.36
N LYS A 46 6.74 -2.10 -9.67
CA LYS A 46 7.13 -0.74 -9.33
C LYS A 46 6.90 -0.49 -7.83
N LYS A 47 7.91 0.06 -7.16
CA LYS A 47 7.79 0.48 -5.76
C LYS A 47 7.73 2.01 -5.73
N ALA A 48 6.56 2.54 -5.39
CA ALA A 48 6.28 3.97 -5.44
C ALA A 48 6.06 4.53 -4.05
N LYS A 49 6.54 5.74 -3.82
CA LYS A 49 6.41 6.45 -2.55
C LYS A 49 5.17 7.33 -2.57
N PHE A 50 4.33 7.20 -1.55
CA PHE A 50 3.11 7.97 -1.39
C PHE A 50 3.06 8.65 -0.03
N LYS A 51 2.61 9.89 0.01
CA LYS A 51 2.13 10.48 1.25
C LYS A 51 0.73 9.94 1.54
N TYR A 52 0.34 9.91 2.81
CA TYR A 52 -0.97 9.36 3.19
C TYR A 52 -2.14 9.98 2.41
N PRO A 53 -2.24 11.32 2.28
CA PRO A 53 -3.34 11.91 1.50
C PRO A 53 -3.34 11.46 0.03
N CYS A 54 -2.16 11.29 -0.57
CA CYS A 54 -2.04 10.80 -1.94
C CYS A 54 -2.48 9.35 -2.05
N LEU A 55 -2.12 8.51 -1.07
CA LEU A 55 -2.55 7.12 -1.05
C LEU A 55 -4.06 7.00 -0.91
N LEU A 56 -4.67 7.86 -0.09
CA LEU A 56 -6.13 7.89 0.06
C LEU A 56 -6.82 8.27 -1.24
N ARG A 57 -6.29 9.26 -1.95
CA ARG A 57 -6.80 9.65 -3.27
C ARG A 57 -6.63 8.52 -4.29
N PHE A 58 -5.51 7.83 -4.23
CA PHE A 58 -5.23 6.69 -5.10
C PHE A 58 -6.25 5.58 -4.86
N LYS A 59 -6.52 5.25 -3.59
CA LYS A 59 -7.55 4.28 -3.23
C LYS A 59 -8.91 4.67 -3.82
N LYS A 60 -9.31 5.92 -3.68
CA LYS A 60 -10.58 6.41 -4.22
C LYS A 60 -10.61 6.34 -5.74
N ALA A 61 -9.52 6.71 -6.41
CA ALA A 61 -9.43 6.65 -7.86
C ALA A 61 -9.55 5.22 -8.37
N VAL A 62 -8.92 4.27 -7.70
CA VAL A 62 -8.99 2.85 -8.05
C VAL A 62 -10.41 2.31 -7.83
N GLU A 63 -11.05 2.68 -6.73
CA GLU A 63 -12.42 2.26 -6.44
C GLU A 63 -13.44 2.82 -7.45
N PHE A 64 -13.16 3.98 -8.02
CA PHE A 64 -14.02 4.63 -8.99
C PHE A 64 -14.01 3.92 -10.36
N VAL A 65 -13.00 3.12 -10.66
CA VAL A 65 -12.89 2.41 -11.94
C VAL A 65 -14.00 1.36 -12.05
N ASN A 66 -14.75 1.40 -13.15
CA ASN A 66 -15.78 0.41 -13.42
C ASN A 66 -15.16 -0.82 -14.08
N VAL A 67 -14.67 -1.74 -13.25
CA VAL A 67 -14.02 -2.98 -13.70
C VAL A 67 -14.99 -3.90 -14.43
N GLU A 68 -16.24 -3.95 -13.97
CA GLU A 68 -17.27 -4.76 -14.60
C GLU A 68 -17.46 -4.37 -16.07
N ASN A 69 -17.52 -3.06 -16.35
CA ASN A 69 -17.63 -2.58 -17.72
C ASN A 69 -16.40 -2.97 -18.55
N MET A 70 -15.20 -2.92 -17.98
CA MET A 70 -13.98 -3.33 -18.66
C MET A 70 -14.00 -4.80 -19.05
N LEU A 71 -14.61 -5.66 -18.20
CA LEU A 71 -14.64 -7.10 -18.41
C LEU A 71 -15.76 -7.54 -19.36
N ILE A 72 -16.89 -6.85 -19.34
CA ILE A 72 -18.10 -7.26 -20.06
C ILE A 72 -18.23 -6.57 -21.43
N ASN A 73 -17.87 -5.29 -21.52
CA ASN A 73 -18.05 -4.51 -22.74
C ASN A 73 -16.87 -4.71 -23.69
N PRO A 74 -17.09 -5.37 -24.88
CA PRO A 74 -16.00 -5.61 -25.82
C PRO A 74 -15.48 -4.33 -26.48
N GLU A 75 -16.22 -3.23 -26.39
CA GLU A 75 -15.79 -1.92 -26.91
C GLU A 75 -15.01 -1.11 -25.90
N ALA A 76 -15.01 -1.52 -24.62
CA ALA A 76 -14.25 -0.84 -23.58
C ALA A 76 -12.76 -1.11 -23.75
N SER A 77 -11.93 -0.16 -23.31
CA SER A 77 -10.49 -0.33 -23.32
C SER A 77 -10.07 -1.47 -22.38
N ASP A 78 -9.08 -2.26 -22.79
CA ASP A 78 -8.50 -3.31 -21.95
C ASP A 78 -7.62 -2.77 -20.84
N LEU A 79 -7.24 -1.50 -20.92
CA LEU A 79 -6.35 -0.85 -19.96
C LEU A 79 -7.00 0.41 -19.44
N GLU A 80 -6.74 0.71 -18.19
CA GLU A 80 -7.16 1.95 -17.54
C GLU A 80 -5.95 2.71 -17.05
N ILE A 81 -5.95 4.01 -17.25
CA ILE A 81 -4.90 4.89 -16.77
C ILE A 81 -5.38 5.52 -15.46
N ILE A 82 -4.64 5.26 -14.39
CA ILE A 82 -4.93 5.83 -13.08
C ILE A 82 -3.83 6.83 -12.76
N SER A 83 -4.19 8.11 -12.75
CA SER A 83 -3.30 9.18 -12.33
C SER A 83 -4.02 10.03 -11.29
N ILE A 84 -3.25 10.62 -10.39
CA ILE A 84 -3.78 11.40 -9.29
C ILE A 84 -3.26 12.82 -9.41
N SER A 85 -4.16 13.79 -9.43
CA SER A 85 -3.81 15.20 -9.48
C SER A 85 -2.93 15.57 -8.27
N GLY A 86 -1.78 16.16 -8.54
CA GLY A 86 -0.83 16.55 -7.51
C GLY A 86 0.10 15.44 -7.04
N CYS A 87 -0.01 14.23 -7.58
CA CYS A 87 0.87 13.10 -7.30
C CYS A 87 1.61 12.70 -8.57
N GLU A 88 2.88 12.31 -8.41
CA GLU A 88 3.75 12.00 -9.58
C GLU A 88 3.48 10.63 -10.19
N HIS A 89 2.62 9.83 -9.58
CA HIS A 89 2.44 8.44 -9.96
C HIS A 89 1.31 8.27 -10.97
N CYS A 90 1.60 7.47 -12.00
CA CYS A 90 0.64 7.08 -13.01
C CYS A 90 0.74 5.57 -13.21
N TYR A 91 -0.40 4.90 -13.25
CA TYR A 91 -0.48 3.45 -13.49
C TYR A 91 -1.34 3.17 -14.70
N VAL A 92 -0.87 2.26 -15.54
CA VAL A 92 -1.65 1.73 -16.67
C VAL A 92 -1.91 0.27 -16.35
N LEU A 93 -3.14 -0.07 -16.04
CA LEU A 93 -3.50 -1.36 -15.47
C LEU A 93 -4.63 -2.03 -16.24
N SER A 94 -4.54 -3.37 -16.35
CA SER A 94 -5.64 -4.19 -16.84
C SER A 94 -6.72 -4.34 -15.77
N ALA A 95 -7.89 -4.86 -16.17
CA ALA A 95 -8.98 -5.10 -15.23
C ALA A 95 -8.57 -6.00 -14.06
N LEU A 96 -7.83 -7.08 -14.35
CA LEU A 96 -7.36 -8.00 -13.30
C LEU A 96 -6.36 -7.34 -12.36
N GLU A 97 -5.48 -6.50 -12.89
CA GLU A 97 -4.54 -5.74 -12.08
C GLU A 97 -5.26 -4.72 -11.19
N ILE A 98 -6.31 -4.09 -11.69
CA ILE A 98 -7.12 -3.17 -10.89
C ILE A 98 -7.83 -3.91 -9.76
N ILE A 99 -8.37 -5.10 -10.01
CA ILE A 99 -8.98 -5.92 -8.96
C ILE A 99 -7.95 -6.26 -7.88
N ALA A 100 -6.75 -6.68 -8.30
CA ALA A 100 -5.64 -6.98 -7.38
C ALA A 100 -5.23 -5.76 -6.56
N LEU A 101 -5.17 -4.60 -7.19
CA LEU A 101 -4.83 -3.35 -6.51
C LEU A 101 -5.91 -2.91 -5.53
N LYS A 102 -7.19 -3.07 -5.89
CA LYS A 102 -8.31 -2.81 -4.97
C LYS A 102 -8.19 -3.66 -3.70
N GLU A 103 -7.91 -4.94 -3.86
CA GLU A 103 -7.72 -5.86 -2.72
C GLU A 103 -6.57 -5.39 -1.83
N LEU A 104 -5.44 -5.03 -2.43
CA LEU A 104 -4.26 -4.55 -1.70
C LEU A 104 -4.56 -3.27 -0.92
N LEU A 105 -5.19 -2.29 -1.55
CA LEU A 105 -5.52 -1.02 -0.92
C LEU A 105 -6.59 -1.16 0.16
N GLN A 106 -7.62 -1.95 -0.09
CA GLN A 106 -8.67 -2.20 0.90
C GLN A 106 -8.10 -2.85 2.16
N GLY A 107 -7.28 -3.89 1.98
CA GLY A 107 -6.63 -4.56 3.10
C GLY A 107 -5.70 -3.64 3.88
N THR A 108 -4.96 -2.80 3.18
CA THR A 108 -4.07 -1.83 3.81
C THR A 108 -4.83 -0.84 4.69
N PHE A 109 -5.93 -0.28 4.20
CA PHE A 109 -6.72 0.68 4.98
C PHE A 109 -7.45 0.02 6.13
N VAL A 110 -7.86 -1.23 6.00
CA VAL A 110 -8.38 -2.02 7.13
C VAL A 110 -7.30 -2.18 8.20
N MET A 111 -6.07 -2.46 7.81
CA MET A 111 -4.95 -2.57 8.76
C MET A 111 -4.66 -1.24 9.46
N PHE A 112 -4.76 -0.13 8.77
CA PHE A 112 -4.62 1.20 9.41
C PHE A 112 -5.67 1.40 10.49
N GLN A 113 -6.93 1.07 10.20
CA GLN A 113 -8.02 1.18 11.17
C GLN A 113 -7.80 0.25 12.36
N LEU A 114 -7.41 -1.00 12.10
CA LEU A 114 -7.17 -1.99 13.13
C LEU A 114 -6.03 -1.56 14.05
N ASN A 115 -4.93 -1.07 13.48
CA ASN A 115 -3.78 -0.58 14.25
C ASN A 115 -4.17 0.61 15.13
N HIS A 116 -5.01 1.50 14.62
CA HIS A 116 -5.51 2.63 15.39
C HIS A 116 -6.36 2.16 16.58
N ILE A 117 -7.26 1.20 16.37
CA ILE A 117 -8.10 0.63 17.42
C ILE A 117 -7.24 -0.05 18.49
N ILE A 118 -6.25 -0.82 18.09
CA ILE A 118 -5.34 -1.51 19.02
C ILE A 118 -4.58 -0.49 19.87
N LYS A 119 -4.02 0.53 19.28
CA LYS A 119 -3.32 1.60 20.00
C LYS A 119 -4.22 2.29 21.01
N ASP A 120 -5.46 2.57 20.61
CA ASP A 120 -6.46 3.21 21.45
C ASP A 120 -6.81 2.34 22.66
N CYS A 121 -7.03 1.05 22.43
CA CYS A 121 -7.30 0.08 23.50
C CYS A 121 -6.13 -0.05 24.46
N LEU A 122 -4.89 -0.15 23.94
CA LEU A 122 -3.69 -0.23 24.77
C LEU A 122 -3.51 1.04 25.61
N TYR A 123 -3.77 2.20 25.04
CA TYR A 123 -3.70 3.45 25.77
C TYR A 123 -4.67 3.49 26.95
N ARG A 124 -5.90 3.02 26.74
CA ARG A 124 -6.92 2.96 27.79
C ARG A 124 -6.56 1.97 28.91
N LEU A 125 -5.86 0.89 28.56
CA LEU A 125 -5.42 -0.10 29.56
C LEU A 125 -4.28 0.40 30.45
N VAL A 126 -3.47 1.32 29.93
CA VAL A 126 -2.30 1.87 30.65
C VAL A 126 -2.70 3.05 31.54
N VAL A 127 -3.77 3.73 31.21
CA VAL A 127 -4.30 4.84 32.00
C VAL A 127 -5.35 4.33 32.97
#